data_a1f1c560499d0f4f7695d656985a70ae
#
_entry.id   a1f1c560499d0f4f7695d656985a70ae
#
_cell.length_a   1.000
_cell.length_b   1.000
_cell.length_c   1.000
_cell.angle_alpha   90.00
_cell.angle_beta   90.00
_cell.angle_gamma   90.00
#
_symmetry.space_group_name_H-M   'P 1'
#
loop_
_entity.id
_entity.type
_entity.pdbx_description
1 polymer ?
#
loop_
_entity_poly.entity_id
_entity_poly.type
_entity_poly.pdbx_seq_one_letter_code
_entity_poly.pdbx_strand_id
1 'polypeptide(L)'
;MSYSSPDTIVIGAGIIGASIAWKLALAGLRVTLVDAGSIGGEASWAGAGMLAPGGEIVSREPWLDLALESMRIYPGFVDDLRAVSSVTIDYRVSGGVDVAFDDDEWQALANRAEKQRTLGIHSTILEPQGLHDLIPRCDREYAGAILYPEDTLVDPRDVMRALTIACRAAGVEIREGWRTTAIHVSRGSVLVESAAERLHAATAVLAAGAWSTGIAISGAALPPLPVAFPVKGILTSYQLEPHALGPILRHGHTYLLQRATGVMIAGTTSEQVGFNRSVDQASTDGITERVGELLPWMRRHEPTAAWAGFRPAADAPGPIIHRAAETGLWLAYGHYRNGILLAPVTANILVEGILGSRKLEPAGAASN
;
A
#
# COMPACT_ATOMS: atom_id res chain seq x y z
N MET A 1 -33.35 -5.12 17.91
CA MET A 1 -32.67 -3.82 17.94
C MET A 1 -32.62 -3.31 16.52
N SER A 2 -33.28 -2.19 16.21
CA SER A 2 -33.21 -1.57 14.88
C SER A 2 -31.77 -1.06 14.70
N TYR A 3 -30.95 -1.75 13.91
CA TYR A 3 -29.65 -1.22 13.49
C TYR A 3 -29.94 0.00 12.60
N SER A 4 -29.59 1.17 13.09
CA SER A 4 -29.65 2.37 12.24
C SER A 4 -28.63 2.20 11.11
N SER A 5 -29.04 2.50 9.87
CA SER A 5 -28.18 2.40 8.68
C SER A 5 -26.83 3.13 8.90
N PRO A 6 -25.72 2.63 8.39
CA PRO A 6 -24.45 3.32 8.48
C PRO A 6 -24.49 4.64 7.69
N ASP A 7 -23.66 5.60 8.09
CA ASP A 7 -23.47 6.85 7.34
C ASP A 7 -22.62 6.62 6.10
N THR A 8 -21.65 5.69 6.22
CA THR A 8 -20.72 5.33 5.14
C THR A 8 -20.45 3.84 5.13
N ILE A 9 -20.43 3.24 3.93
CA ILE A 9 -19.99 1.88 3.69
C ILE A 9 -18.63 1.95 3.01
N VAL A 10 -17.60 1.29 3.56
CA VAL A 10 -16.28 1.14 2.92
C VAL A 10 -16.16 -0.28 2.38
N ILE A 11 -15.89 -0.41 1.09
CA ILE A 11 -15.83 -1.66 0.35
C ILE A 11 -14.37 -2.02 0.08
N GLY A 12 -13.88 -3.09 0.71
CA GLY A 12 -12.49 -3.51 0.73
C GLY A 12 -11.77 -3.11 2.02
N ALA A 13 -11.36 -4.09 2.80
CA ALA A 13 -10.69 -3.92 4.10
C ALA A 13 -9.16 -4.12 4.01
N GLY A 14 -8.54 -3.76 2.88
CA GLY A 14 -7.10 -3.56 2.78
C GLY A 14 -6.66 -2.30 3.54
N ILE A 15 -5.36 -2.00 3.54
CA ILE A 15 -4.81 -0.86 4.28
C ILE A 15 -5.48 0.47 3.91
N ILE A 16 -5.85 0.66 2.65
CA ILE A 16 -6.53 1.87 2.17
C ILE A 16 -7.92 1.98 2.81
N GLY A 17 -8.77 0.97 2.62
CA GLY A 17 -10.14 1.00 3.14
C GLY A 17 -10.21 1.00 4.66
N ALA A 18 -9.35 0.24 5.34
CA ALA A 18 -9.29 0.22 6.80
C ALA A 18 -8.84 1.58 7.38
N SER A 19 -7.85 2.25 6.75
CA SER A 19 -7.42 3.60 7.16
C SER A 19 -8.53 4.63 6.97
N ILE A 20 -9.27 4.58 5.86
CA ILE A 20 -10.41 5.45 5.59
C ILE A 20 -11.52 5.20 6.61
N ALA A 21 -11.90 3.94 6.83
CA ALA A 21 -12.94 3.56 7.78
C ALA A 21 -12.63 4.04 9.20
N TRP A 22 -11.41 3.83 9.65
CA TRP A 22 -10.95 4.29 10.95
C TRP A 22 -11.04 5.81 11.09
N LYS A 23 -10.49 6.57 10.14
CA LYS A 23 -10.50 8.04 10.18
C LYS A 23 -11.92 8.62 10.08
N LEU A 24 -12.83 8.02 9.28
CA LEU A 24 -14.23 8.40 9.22
C LEU A 24 -14.95 8.17 10.57
N ALA A 25 -14.68 7.04 11.23
CA ALA A 25 -15.25 6.75 12.54
C ALA A 25 -14.74 7.72 13.62
N LEU A 26 -13.43 8.07 13.60
CA LEU A 26 -12.88 9.11 14.47
C LEU A 26 -13.53 10.50 14.23
N ALA A 27 -13.97 10.76 13.00
CA ALA A 27 -14.73 11.97 12.66
C ALA A 27 -16.23 11.90 13.06
N GLY A 28 -16.65 10.85 13.76
CA GLY A 28 -17.99 10.68 14.32
C GLY A 28 -19.01 10.04 13.37
N LEU A 29 -18.59 9.47 12.26
CA LEU A 29 -19.48 8.77 11.32
C LEU A 29 -19.66 7.30 11.75
N ARG A 30 -20.87 6.76 11.55
CA ARG A 30 -21.14 5.33 11.64
C ARG A 30 -20.65 4.64 10.37
N VAL A 31 -19.66 3.79 10.49
CA VAL A 31 -19.00 3.15 9.36
C VAL A 31 -19.19 1.64 9.39
N THR A 32 -19.62 1.06 8.26
CA THR A 32 -19.55 -0.38 8.02
C THR A 32 -18.43 -0.64 6.99
N LEU A 33 -17.44 -1.45 7.37
CA LEU A 33 -16.34 -1.88 6.53
C LEU A 33 -16.60 -3.32 6.09
N VAL A 34 -16.69 -3.56 4.78
CA VAL A 34 -17.00 -4.87 4.21
C VAL A 34 -15.83 -5.40 3.39
N ASP A 35 -15.55 -6.70 3.48
CA ASP A 35 -14.53 -7.36 2.66
C ASP A 35 -14.97 -8.78 2.26
N ALA A 36 -14.60 -9.19 1.05
CA ALA A 36 -14.89 -10.52 0.54
C ALA A 36 -14.09 -11.63 1.23
N GLY A 37 -12.96 -11.31 1.83
CA GLY A 37 -12.08 -12.17 2.60
C GLY A 37 -11.89 -11.65 4.02
N SER A 38 -10.70 -11.86 4.56
CA SER A 38 -10.29 -11.31 5.85
C SER A 38 -9.67 -9.93 5.71
N ILE A 39 -9.83 -9.10 6.73
CA ILE A 39 -9.23 -7.75 6.79
C ILE A 39 -7.72 -7.82 6.56
N GLY A 40 -7.24 -7.05 5.58
CA GLY A 40 -5.82 -6.97 5.22
C GLY A 40 -5.25 -8.19 4.49
N GLY A 41 -6.05 -9.23 4.18
CA GLY A 41 -5.58 -10.53 3.72
C GLY A 41 -4.96 -10.61 2.31
N GLU A 42 -4.99 -9.52 1.55
CA GLU A 42 -4.54 -9.48 0.15
C GLU A 42 -3.22 -8.70 -0.02
N ALA A 43 -3.16 -7.73 -0.92
CA ALA A 43 -1.95 -6.95 -1.20
C ALA A 43 -1.32 -6.32 0.05
N SER A 44 -2.14 -5.95 1.04
CA SER A 44 -1.68 -5.36 2.30
C SER A 44 -0.91 -6.36 3.17
N TRP A 45 -1.29 -7.64 3.16
CA TRP A 45 -0.53 -8.71 3.83
C TRP A 45 0.72 -9.10 3.08
N ALA A 46 0.62 -9.13 1.73
CA ALA A 46 1.70 -9.62 0.88
C ALA A 46 2.84 -8.61 0.69
N GLY A 47 2.58 -7.34 0.92
CA GLY A 47 3.53 -6.25 0.66
C GLY A 47 4.79 -6.32 1.51
N ALA A 48 5.91 -5.90 0.96
CA ALA A 48 7.19 -5.81 1.68
C ALA A 48 7.23 -4.66 2.69
N GLY A 49 6.52 -3.56 2.42
CA GLY A 49 6.41 -2.41 3.32
C GLY A 49 7.55 -1.41 3.22
N MET A 50 8.09 -1.23 2.03
CA MET A 50 8.97 -0.10 1.73
C MET A 50 8.16 1.19 1.62
N LEU A 51 8.58 2.22 2.33
CA LEU A 51 8.13 3.60 2.19
C LEU A 51 9.31 4.35 1.59
N ALA A 52 9.47 4.24 0.28
CA ALA A 52 10.72 4.57 -0.40
C ALA A 52 10.47 5.27 -1.74
N PRO A 53 10.05 6.55 -1.73
CA PRO A 53 9.87 7.32 -2.97
C PRO A 53 11.13 7.33 -3.85
N GLY A 54 12.32 7.36 -3.26
CA GLY A 54 13.60 7.34 -3.97
C GLY A 54 13.81 6.09 -4.83
N GLY A 55 13.32 4.93 -4.40
CA GLY A 55 13.40 3.69 -5.15
C GLY A 55 12.37 3.54 -6.28
N GLU A 56 11.31 4.33 -6.28
CA GLU A 56 10.16 4.16 -7.18
C GLU A 56 9.99 5.30 -8.21
N ILE A 57 10.39 6.51 -7.86
CA ILE A 57 10.17 7.71 -8.68
C ILE A 57 11.36 7.95 -9.61
N VAL A 58 11.12 7.93 -10.92
CA VAL A 58 12.14 8.23 -11.93
C VAL A 58 11.93 9.59 -12.63
N SER A 59 10.72 10.12 -12.55
CA SER A 59 10.30 11.41 -13.12
C SER A 59 9.24 12.05 -12.24
N ARG A 60 8.69 13.21 -12.63
CA ARG A 60 7.57 13.83 -11.92
C ARG A 60 6.27 13.03 -12.17
N GLU A 61 6.10 12.00 -11.36
CA GLU A 61 4.89 11.20 -11.35
C GLU A 61 3.69 11.99 -10.80
N PRO A 62 2.45 11.74 -11.28
CA PRO A 62 1.26 12.41 -10.77
C PRO A 62 0.99 12.23 -9.27
N TRP A 63 1.56 11.18 -8.68
CA TRP A 63 1.40 10.84 -7.26
C TRP A 63 2.59 11.25 -6.37
N LEU A 64 3.60 11.94 -6.94
CA LEU A 64 4.80 12.37 -6.19
C LEU A 64 4.46 13.20 -4.96
N ASP A 65 3.64 14.23 -5.14
CA ASP A 65 3.28 15.13 -4.03
C ASP A 65 2.53 14.37 -2.92
N LEU A 66 1.71 13.39 -3.31
CA LEU A 66 1.04 12.50 -2.35
C LEU A 66 2.05 11.61 -1.60
N ALA A 67 3.07 11.10 -2.30
CA ALA A 67 4.10 10.27 -1.68
C ALA A 67 4.91 11.05 -0.64
N LEU A 68 5.36 12.25 -0.99
CA LEU A 68 6.14 13.11 -0.10
C LEU A 68 5.30 13.56 1.12
N GLU A 69 4.05 13.96 0.90
CA GLU A 69 3.15 14.28 2.01
C GLU A 69 2.88 13.06 2.90
N SER A 70 2.68 11.89 2.29
CA SER A 70 2.46 10.67 3.05
C SER A 70 3.67 10.29 3.91
N MET A 71 4.90 10.42 3.38
CA MET A 71 6.13 10.25 4.17
C MET A 71 6.15 11.17 5.39
N ARG A 72 5.78 12.43 5.20
CA ARG A 72 5.77 13.44 6.27
C ARG A 72 4.79 13.10 7.40
N ILE A 73 3.60 12.57 7.08
CA ILE A 73 2.55 12.26 8.06
C ILE A 73 2.60 10.83 8.59
N TYR A 74 3.38 9.95 7.96
CA TYR A 74 3.42 8.51 8.31
C TYR A 74 3.85 8.24 9.77
N PRO A 75 4.85 8.95 10.34
CA PRO A 75 5.21 8.77 11.75
C PRO A 75 4.01 8.96 12.70
N GLY A 76 3.28 10.05 12.52
CA GLY A 76 2.08 10.33 13.31
C GLY A 76 0.98 9.28 13.14
N PHE A 77 0.79 8.78 11.91
CA PHE A 77 -0.16 7.69 11.65
C PHE A 77 0.21 6.41 12.40
N VAL A 78 1.49 6.05 12.44
CA VAL A 78 1.99 4.89 13.19
C VAL A 78 1.83 5.09 14.70
N ASP A 79 2.14 6.28 15.21
CA ASP A 79 2.03 6.59 16.64
C ASP A 79 0.56 6.59 17.11
N ASP A 80 -0.35 7.14 16.33
CA ASP A 80 -1.81 7.05 16.57
C ASP A 80 -2.26 5.59 16.67
N LEU A 81 -1.81 4.73 15.74
CA LEU A 81 -2.14 3.31 15.74
C LEU A 81 -1.56 2.58 16.95
N ARG A 82 -0.31 2.85 17.32
CA ARG A 82 0.33 2.27 18.53
C ARG A 82 -0.43 2.65 19.78
N ALA A 83 -0.82 3.92 19.90
CA ALA A 83 -1.54 4.44 21.07
C ALA A 83 -2.89 3.74 21.29
N VAL A 84 -3.64 3.46 20.20
CA VAL A 84 -4.97 2.84 20.30
C VAL A 84 -4.90 1.33 20.38
N SER A 85 -3.98 0.68 19.67
CA SER A 85 -3.96 -0.77 19.50
C SER A 85 -3.02 -1.49 20.45
N SER A 86 -2.04 -0.81 21.04
CA SER A 86 -0.90 -1.39 21.79
C SER A 86 -0.07 -2.40 20.97
N VAL A 87 -0.21 -2.42 19.64
CA VAL A 87 0.59 -3.27 18.76
C VAL A 87 1.97 -2.64 18.59
N THR A 88 3.02 -3.44 18.78
CA THR A 88 4.37 -3.05 18.39
C THR A 88 4.46 -3.11 16.87
N ILE A 89 4.50 -1.96 16.21
CA ILE A 89 4.64 -1.85 14.76
C ILE A 89 6.13 -1.69 14.44
N ASP A 90 6.71 -2.62 13.67
CA ASP A 90 8.08 -2.46 13.13
C ASP A 90 8.06 -1.35 12.08
N TYR A 91 8.42 -0.13 12.53
CA TYR A 91 8.52 1.07 11.71
C TYR A 91 9.86 1.73 11.98
N ARG A 92 10.69 1.88 10.94
CA ARG A 92 12.05 2.40 11.08
C ARG A 92 12.48 3.20 9.86
N VAL A 93 13.06 4.37 10.09
CA VAL A 93 13.84 5.09 9.07
C VAL A 93 15.16 4.33 8.92
N SER A 94 15.24 3.43 7.95
CA SER A 94 16.37 2.53 7.75
C SER A 94 17.36 3.05 6.71
N GLY A 95 16.93 4.03 5.93
CA GLY A 95 17.57 4.36 4.67
C GLY A 95 17.32 3.28 3.60
N GLY A 96 17.61 3.64 2.37
CA GLY A 96 17.63 2.73 1.22
C GLY A 96 18.89 2.96 0.40
N VAL A 97 19.50 1.88 -0.07
CA VAL A 97 20.71 1.94 -0.91
C VAL A 97 20.40 1.29 -2.25
N ASP A 98 20.54 2.04 -3.32
CA ASP A 98 20.54 1.52 -4.67
C ASP A 98 21.98 1.31 -5.12
N VAL A 99 22.29 0.14 -5.66
CA VAL A 99 23.63 -0.21 -6.15
C VAL A 99 23.62 -0.42 -7.65
N ALA A 100 24.76 -0.16 -8.29
CA ALA A 100 25.03 -0.41 -9.69
C ALA A 100 26.15 -1.46 -9.81
N PHE A 101 26.01 -2.41 -10.73
CA PHE A 101 26.98 -3.48 -10.93
C PHE A 101 28.07 -3.12 -11.95
N ASP A 102 27.76 -2.19 -12.85
CA ASP A 102 28.68 -1.70 -13.87
C ASP A 102 28.55 -0.19 -14.10
N ASP A 103 29.41 0.36 -14.95
CA ASP A 103 29.50 1.80 -15.22
C ASP A 103 28.24 2.36 -15.91
N ASP A 104 27.58 1.57 -16.76
CA ASP A 104 26.35 2.00 -17.44
C ASP A 104 25.18 2.13 -16.45
N GLU A 105 25.02 1.14 -15.57
CA GLU A 105 24.05 1.17 -14.48
C GLU A 105 24.35 2.34 -13.52
N TRP A 106 25.63 2.55 -13.19
CA TRP A 106 26.05 3.66 -12.34
C TRP A 106 25.65 5.01 -12.94
N GLN A 107 25.97 5.21 -14.21
CA GLN A 107 25.60 6.48 -14.88
C GLN A 107 24.08 6.70 -14.90
N ALA A 108 23.31 5.63 -15.14
CA ALA A 108 21.84 5.70 -15.11
C ALA A 108 21.33 6.04 -13.70
N LEU A 109 21.88 5.41 -12.66
CA LEU A 109 21.52 5.63 -11.27
C LEU A 109 21.86 7.05 -10.81
N ALA A 110 23.06 7.55 -11.12
CA ALA A 110 23.49 8.91 -10.80
C ALA A 110 22.62 9.96 -11.49
N ASN A 111 22.28 9.77 -12.78
CA ASN A 111 21.38 10.65 -13.52
C ASN A 111 19.96 10.66 -12.92
N ARG A 112 19.47 9.50 -12.46
CA ARG A 112 18.19 9.42 -11.76
C ARG A 112 18.22 10.22 -10.47
N ALA A 113 19.22 10.01 -9.62
CA ALA A 113 19.37 10.72 -8.35
C ALA A 113 19.47 12.26 -8.51
N GLU A 114 20.15 12.72 -9.57
CA GLU A 114 20.22 14.14 -9.91
C GLU A 114 18.83 14.72 -10.21
N LYS A 115 18.04 14.03 -11.05
CA LYS A 115 16.65 14.42 -11.35
C LYS A 115 15.78 14.41 -10.10
N GLN A 116 15.89 13.38 -9.28
CA GLN A 116 15.11 13.22 -8.04
C GLN A 116 15.38 14.35 -7.04
N ARG A 117 16.59 14.87 -6.96
CA ARG A 117 16.91 16.04 -6.11
C ARG A 117 16.08 17.27 -6.49
N THR A 118 15.84 17.49 -7.76
CA THR A 118 14.98 18.60 -8.23
C THR A 118 13.49 18.37 -7.89
N LEU A 119 13.11 17.14 -7.54
CA LEU A 119 11.76 16.75 -7.14
C LEU A 119 11.58 16.66 -5.61
N GLY A 120 12.59 17.06 -4.83
CA GLY A 120 12.53 17.04 -3.36
C GLY A 120 12.88 15.68 -2.74
N ILE A 121 13.46 14.75 -3.51
CA ILE A 121 13.94 13.46 -2.99
C ILE A 121 15.44 13.58 -2.71
N HIS A 122 15.81 13.49 -1.44
CA HIS A 122 17.20 13.61 -1.03
C HIS A 122 17.96 12.30 -1.22
N SER A 123 19.18 12.42 -1.74
CA SER A 123 20.06 11.27 -1.93
C SER A 123 21.53 11.69 -1.85
N THR A 124 22.39 10.72 -1.50
CA THR A 124 23.83 10.91 -1.37
C THR A 124 24.58 9.79 -2.07
N ILE A 125 25.61 10.12 -2.83
CA ILE A 125 26.55 9.13 -3.38
C ILE A 125 27.33 8.53 -2.21
N LEU A 126 27.41 7.20 -2.18
CA LEU A 126 28.20 6.47 -1.22
C LEU A 126 29.57 6.11 -1.81
N GLU A 127 30.62 6.50 -1.11
CA GLU A 127 31.95 5.98 -1.34
C GLU A 127 32.02 4.49 -0.89
N PRO A 128 32.94 3.66 -1.46
CA PRO A 128 33.03 2.24 -1.13
C PRO A 128 33.10 1.94 0.38
N GLN A 129 33.83 2.73 1.15
CA GLN A 129 33.91 2.55 2.60
C GLN A 129 32.57 2.81 3.29
N GLY A 130 31.86 3.87 2.90
CA GLY A 130 30.54 4.17 3.44
C GLY A 130 29.50 3.08 3.14
N LEU A 131 29.62 2.45 1.98
CA LEU A 131 28.77 1.29 1.62
C LEU A 131 29.06 0.09 2.52
N HIS A 132 30.34 -0.23 2.76
CA HIS A 132 30.76 -1.29 3.68
C HIS A 132 30.30 -1.07 5.12
N ASP A 133 30.33 0.19 5.58
CA ASP A 133 29.87 0.54 6.94
C ASP A 133 28.36 0.36 7.10
N LEU A 134 27.59 0.60 6.03
CA LEU A 134 26.13 0.49 6.04
C LEU A 134 25.63 -0.93 5.81
N ILE A 135 26.31 -1.71 4.96
CA ILE A 135 25.93 -3.08 4.60
C ILE A 135 27.01 -4.05 5.06
N PRO A 136 26.85 -4.63 6.25
CA PRO A 136 27.78 -5.64 6.74
C PRO A 136 27.90 -6.81 5.75
N ARG A 137 29.10 -7.32 5.58
CA ARG A 137 29.41 -8.44 4.66
C ARG A 137 29.13 -8.12 3.18
N CYS A 138 29.23 -6.84 2.82
CA CYS A 138 29.23 -6.44 1.42
C CYS A 138 30.54 -6.91 0.78
N ASP A 139 30.55 -8.18 0.34
CA ASP A 139 31.72 -8.87 -0.22
C ASP A 139 31.75 -8.82 -1.76
N ARG A 140 30.92 -7.96 -2.34
CA ARG A 140 30.93 -7.64 -3.76
C ARG A 140 31.39 -6.21 -3.98
N GLU A 141 32.21 -5.99 -5.02
CA GLU A 141 32.47 -4.65 -5.54
C GLU A 141 31.30 -4.19 -6.40
N TYR A 142 30.84 -2.95 -6.19
CA TYR A 142 29.84 -2.28 -6.98
C TYR A 142 30.47 -1.10 -7.72
N ALA A 143 30.00 -0.80 -8.93
CA ALA A 143 30.45 0.37 -9.71
C ALA A 143 30.03 1.69 -9.06
N GLY A 144 28.95 1.67 -8.25
CA GLY A 144 28.50 2.82 -7.49
C GLY A 144 27.29 2.51 -6.61
N ALA A 145 27.01 3.40 -5.68
CA ALA A 145 25.85 3.29 -4.79
C ALA A 145 25.30 4.66 -4.43
N ILE A 146 23.97 4.74 -4.27
CA ILE A 146 23.23 5.92 -3.84
C ILE A 146 22.45 5.59 -2.58
N LEU A 147 22.63 6.40 -1.53
CA LEU A 147 21.86 6.35 -0.29
C LEU A 147 20.67 7.32 -0.38
N TYR A 148 19.49 6.83 -0.05
CA TYR A 148 18.27 7.59 0.22
C TYR A 148 18.01 7.56 1.73
N PRO A 149 18.46 8.55 2.49
CA PRO A 149 18.48 8.48 3.95
C PRO A 149 17.09 8.48 4.58
N GLU A 150 16.08 9.00 3.88
CA GLU A 150 14.69 9.11 4.35
C GLU A 150 13.86 7.84 4.06
N ASP A 151 14.39 6.90 3.26
CA ASP A 151 13.68 5.66 2.98
C ASP A 151 13.43 4.90 4.29
N THR A 152 12.21 4.46 4.42
CA THR A 152 11.67 3.90 5.66
C THR A 152 11.07 2.53 5.37
N LEU A 153 11.07 1.65 6.34
CA LEU A 153 10.34 0.41 6.28
C LEU A 153 9.28 0.34 7.37
N VAL A 154 8.19 -0.34 7.07
CA VAL A 154 7.14 -0.68 8.03
C VAL A 154 6.72 -2.13 7.80
N ASP A 155 6.38 -2.88 8.86
CA ASP A 155 5.71 -4.16 8.66
C ASP A 155 4.21 -3.94 8.39
N PRO A 156 3.74 -4.19 7.13
CA PRO A 156 2.33 -3.97 6.79
C PRO A 156 1.39 -4.89 7.58
N ARG A 157 1.86 -6.05 8.01
CA ARG A 157 1.06 -7.00 8.80
C ARG A 157 0.80 -6.45 10.20
N ASP A 158 1.81 -5.79 10.80
CA ASP A 158 1.65 -5.09 12.08
C ASP A 158 0.67 -3.92 11.93
N VAL A 159 0.82 -3.13 10.86
CA VAL A 159 -0.10 -2.02 10.57
C VAL A 159 -1.53 -2.52 10.41
N MET A 160 -1.75 -3.62 9.67
CA MET A 160 -3.10 -4.18 9.50
C MET A 160 -3.68 -4.73 10.81
N ARG A 161 -2.86 -5.35 11.68
CA ARG A 161 -3.30 -5.76 13.03
C ARG A 161 -3.73 -4.56 13.86
N ALA A 162 -2.92 -3.50 13.85
CA ALA A 162 -3.20 -2.27 14.58
C ALA A 162 -4.46 -1.57 14.04
N LEU A 163 -4.61 -1.44 12.71
CA LEU A 163 -5.80 -0.88 12.06
C LEU A 163 -7.07 -1.67 12.41
N THR A 164 -6.99 -3.00 12.43
CA THR A 164 -8.14 -3.84 12.80
C THR A 164 -8.63 -3.53 14.22
N ILE A 165 -7.71 -3.40 15.17
CA ILE A 165 -8.03 -3.03 16.55
C ILE A 165 -8.55 -1.60 16.62
N ALA A 166 -7.89 -0.66 15.93
CA ALA A 166 -8.27 0.75 15.90
C ALA A 166 -9.66 0.97 15.29
N CYS A 167 -10.00 0.28 14.20
CA CYS A 167 -11.33 0.30 13.62
C CYS A 167 -12.40 -0.17 14.63
N ARG A 168 -12.17 -1.31 15.29
CA ARG A 168 -13.09 -1.85 16.30
C ARG A 168 -13.24 -0.89 17.48
N ALA A 169 -12.15 -0.34 17.99
CA ALA A 169 -12.16 0.62 19.09
C ALA A 169 -12.91 1.91 18.74
N ALA A 170 -12.86 2.35 17.48
CA ALA A 170 -13.61 3.49 16.98
C ALA A 170 -15.07 3.18 16.63
N GLY A 171 -15.54 1.95 16.83
CA GLY A 171 -16.92 1.54 16.57
C GLY A 171 -17.24 1.22 15.11
N VAL A 172 -16.22 0.95 14.26
CA VAL A 172 -16.44 0.48 12.90
C VAL A 172 -17.02 -0.93 12.93
N GLU A 173 -18.15 -1.14 12.27
CA GLU A 173 -18.69 -2.47 12.03
C GLU A 173 -17.91 -3.15 10.91
N ILE A 174 -17.20 -4.25 11.22
CA ILE A 174 -16.38 -4.99 10.25
C ILE A 174 -17.12 -6.26 9.85
N ARG A 175 -17.35 -6.46 8.55
CA ARG A 175 -17.97 -7.65 7.97
C ARG A 175 -17.00 -8.34 7.01
N GLU A 176 -16.34 -9.36 7.49
CA GLU A 176 -15.50 -10.27 6.71
C GLU A 176 -16.36 -11.31 5.99
N GLY A 177 -15.85 -11.84 4.87
CA GLY A 177 -16.62 -12.80 4.05
C GLY A 177 -17.81 -12.18 3.30
N TRP A 178 -17.94 -10.86 3.33
CA TRP A 178 -19.03 -10.10 2.71
C TRP A 178 -18.62 -9.59 1.32
N ARG A 179 -18.81 -10.41 0.30
CA ARG A 179 -18.42 -10.09 -1.09
C ARG A 179 -19.43 -9.13 -1.72
N THR A 180 -19.00 -7.89 -1.98
CA THR A 180 -19.78 -6.94 -2.78
C THR A 180 -19.90 -7.41 -4.23
N THR A 181 -21.11 -7.46 -4.73
CA THR A 181 -21.42 -7.82 -6.13
C THR A 181 -21.88 -6.63 -6.95
N ALA A 182 -22.58 -5.69 -6.32
CA ALA A 182 -23.07 -4.48 -7.00
C ALA A 182 -23.13 -3.26 -6.07
N ILE A 183 -23.05 -2.08 -6.68
CA ILE A 183 -23.23 -0.77 -6.09
C ILE A 183 -24.26 -0.02 -6.94
N HIS A 184 -25.37 0.39 -6.33
CA HIS A 184 -26.38 1.19 -6.99
C HIS A 184 -26.34 2.61 -6.42
N VAL A 185 -26.04 3.58 -7.28
CA VAL A 185 -25.84 4.98 -6.90
C VAL A 185 -27.09 5.77 -7.27
N SER A 186 -27.71 6.41 -6.27
CA SER A 186 -28.86 7.30 -6.44
C SER A 186 -28.52 8.68 -5.87
N ARG A 187 -29.41 9.65 -6.09
CA ARG A 187 -29.24 10.98 -5.49
C ARG A 187 -29.34 10.90 -3.97
N GLY A 188 -28.22 11.20 -3.27
CA GLY A 188 -28.14 11.20 -1.80
C GLY A 188 -28.18 9.80 -1.13
N SER A 189 -28.07 8.71 -1.89
CA SER A 189 -28.09 7.35 -1.34
C SER A 189 -27.25 6.39 -2.20
N VAL A 190 -26.60 5.44 -1.53
CA VAL A 190 -25.90 4.32 -2.16
C VAL A 190 -26.40 3.02 -1.55
N LEU A 191 -26.74 2.07 -2.41
CA LEU A 191 -27.07 0.70 -2.04
C LEU A 191 -25.89 -0.19 -2.44
N VAL A 192 -25.35 -0.96 -1.50
CA VAL A 192 -24.27 -1.92 -1.72
C VAL A 192 -24.82 -3.34 -1.50
N GLU A 193 -24.65 -4.21 -2.48
CA GLU A 193 -25.21 -5.56 -2.47
C GLU A 193 -24.15 -6.64 -2.38
N SER A 194 -24.42 -7.68 -1.61
CA SER A 194 -23.82 -8.98 -1.69
C SER A 194 -24.81 -10.01 -2.24
N ALA A 195 -24.43 -11.26 -2.36
CA ALA A 195 -25.35 -12.32 -2.77
C ALA A 195 -26.50 -12.56 -1.77
N ALA A 196 -26.31 -12.21 -0.49
CA ALA A 196 -27.24 -12.50 0.60
C ALA A 196 -27.88 -11.27 1.23
N GLU A 197 -27.20 -10.13 1.19
CA GLU A 197 -27.57 -8.95 1.99
C GLU A 197 -27.45 -7.65 1.20
N ARG A 198 -28.12 -6.62 1.68
CA ARG A 198 -28.10 -5.27 1.16
C ARG A 198 -27.82 -4.28 2.27
N LEU A 199 -26.94 -3.31 2.00
CA LEU A 199 -26.61 -2.22 2.89
C LEU A 199 -26.92 -0.88 2.21
N HIS A 200 -27.56 0.02 2.95
CA HIS A 200 -27.85 1.37 2.50
C HIS A 200 -27.04 2.38 3.30
N ALA A 201 -26.49 3.39 2.62
CA ALA A 201 -25.82 4.53 3.24
C ALA A 201 -25.97 5.79 2.38
N ALA A 202 -25.69 6.96 2.96
CA ALA A 202 -25.54 8.17 2.17
C ALA A 202 -24.28 8.15 1.30
N THR A 203 -23.24 7.48 1.77
CA THR A 203 -21.91 7.44 1.14
C THR A 203 -21.38 6.02 1.06
N ALA A 204 -20.71 5.69 -0.04
CA ALA A 204 -19.89 4.49 -0.14
C ALA A 204 -18.49 4.82 -0.67
N VAL A 205 -17.48 4.10 -0.21
CA VAL A 205 -16.09 4.19 -0.68
C VAL A 205 -15.70 2.87 -1.31
N LEU A 206 -15.33 2.89 -2.59
CA LEU A 206 -14.81 1.73 -3.31
C LEU A 206 -13.28 1.66 -3.13
N ALA A 207 -12.83 0.76 -2.26
CA ALA A 207 -11.41 0.52 -1.92
C ALA A 207 -11.01 -0.97 -2.10
N ALA A 208 -11.66 -1.67 -3.05
CA ALA A 208 -11.52 -3.11 -3.26
C ALA A 208 -10.24 -3.52 -4.05
N GLY A 209 -9.25 -2.61 -4.14
CA GLY A 209 -7.96 -2.88 -4.77
C GLY A 209 -8.09 -3.39 -6.20
N ALA A 210 -7.43 -4.51 -6.51
CA ALA A 210 -7.45 -5.11 -7.84
C ALA A 210 -8.84 -5.67 -8.25
N TRP A 211 -9.76 -5.83 -7.31
CA TRP A 211 -11.13 -6.34 -7.56
C TRP A 211 -12.14 -5.23 -7.82
N SER A 212 -11.76 -3.95 -7.78
CA SER A 212 -12.67 -2.81 -7.90
C SER A 212 -13.49 -2.85 -9.19
N THR A 213 -12.90 -3.22 -10.33
CA THR A 213 -13.59 -3.34 -11.62
C THR A 213 -14.57 -4.52 -11.69
N GLY A 214 -14.39 -5.55 -10.85
CA GLY A 214 -15.28 -6.71 -10.81
C GLY A 214 -16.62 -6.46 -10.11
N ILE A 215 -16.83 -5.27 -9.55
CA ILE A 215 -18.07 -4.88 -8.88
C ILE A 215 -18.94 -4.11 -9.86
N ALA A 216 -20.18 -4.58 -10.10
CA ALA A 216 -21.11 -3.91 -10.97
C ALA A 216 -21.54 -2.56 -10.37
N ILE A 217 -21.47 -1.48 -11.13
CA ILE A 217 -21.90 -0.14 -10.68
C ILE A 217 -22.99 0.38 -11.60
N SER A 218 -24.10 0.84 -11.03
CA SER A 218 -25.26 1.32 -11.78
C SER A 218 -25.97 2.49 -11.08
N GLY A 219 -26.94 3.07 -11.74
CA GLY A 219 -27.82 4.14 -11.22
C GLY A 219 -27.48 5.49 -11.82
N ALA A 220 -26.91 6.42 -11.07
CA ALA A 220 -26.57 7.76 -11.55
C ALA A 220 -25.66 7.72 -12.79
N ALA A 221 -25.75 8.70 -13.67
CA ALA A 221 -24.85 8.83 -14.82
C ALA A 221 -23.42 9.07 -14.31
N LEU A 222 -22.61 8.02 -14.33
CA LEU A 222 -21.18 8.06 -14.00
C LEU A 222 -20.36 8.02 -15.30
N PRO A 223 -19.25 8.74 -15.36
CA PRO A 223 -18.27 8.52 -16.43
C PRO A 223 -17.70 7.10 -16.33
N PRO A 224 -17.13 6.54 -17.40
CA PRO A 224 -16.37 5.30 -17.31
C PRO A 224 -15.32 5.40 -16.20
N LEU A 225 -15.31 4.43 -15.29
CA LEU A 225 -14.32 4.40 -14.21
C LEU A 225 -13.04 3.70 -14.70
N PRO A 226 -11.86 4.14 -14.25
CA PRO A 226 -10.61 3.48 -14.58
C PRO A 226 -10.63 2.00 -14.22
N VAL A 227 -10.13 1.15 -15.13
CA VAL A 227 -10.14 -0.31 -14.97
C VAL A 227 -9.03 -0.74 -14.02
N ALA A 228 -9.40 -1.32 -12.88
CA ALA A 228 -8.45 -1.94 -11.96
C ALA A 228 -8.13 -3.38 -12.40
N PHE A 229 -6.87 -3.78 -12.28
CA PHE A 229 -6.41 -5.12 -12.59
C PHE A 229 -5.26 -5.58 -11.67
N PRO A 230 -5.09 -6.91 -11.48
CA PRO A 230 -4.02 -7.44 -10.65
C PRO A 230 -2.69 -7.48 -11.42
N VAL A 231 -1.60 -7.06 -10.77
CA VAL A 231 -0.23 -7.39 -11.18
C VAL A 231 0.39 -8.24 -10.10
N LYS A 232 0.57 -9.53 -10.40
CA LYS A 232 1.14 -10.51 -9.47
C LYS A 232 2.60 -10.19 -9.20
N GLY A 233 3.02 -10.34 -7.94
CA GLY A 233 4.41 -10.31 -7.51
C GLY A 233 4.67 -11.41 -6.51
N ILE A 234 5.77 -12.14 -6.69
CA ILE A 234 6.25 -13.16 -5.76
C ILE A 234 7.35 -12.56 -4.89
N LEU A 235 7.31 -12.88 -3.61
CA LEU A 235 8.33 -12.54 -2.63
C LEU A 235 8.80 -13.81 -1.93
N THR A 236 10.04 -13.78 -1.45
CA THR A 236 10.63 -14.80 -0.61
C THR A 236 11.04 -14.22 0.73
N SER A 237 11.17 -15.06 1.75
CA SER A 237 11.74 -14.67 3.03
C SER A 237 12.86 -15.60 3.46
N TYR A 238 13.77 -15.07 4.27
CA TYR A 238 14.89 -15.78 4.87
C TYR A 238 14.94 -15.44 6.35
N GLN A 239 15.34 -16.38 7.19
CA GLN A 239 15.59 -16.12 8.60
C GLN A 239 17.08 -15.84 8.80
N LEU A 240 17.40 -14.66 9.28
CA LEU A 240 18.74 -14.19 9.58
C LEU A 240 18.82 -13.71 11.04
N GLU A 241 20.05 -13.46 11.51
CA GLU A 241 20.21 -12.71 12.76
C GLU A 241 19.66 -11.28 12.61
N PRO A 242 19.05 -10.72 13.65
CA PRO A 242 18.60 -9.33 13.63
C PRO A 242 19.74 -8.37 13.23
N HIS A 243 19.42 -7.39 12.42
CA HIS A 243 20.38 -6.38 11.90
C HIS A 243 21.51 -6.93 11.00
N ALA A 244 21.34 -8.12 10.42
CA ALA A 244 22.30 -8.69 9.48
C ALA A 244 22.38 -7.92 8.14
N LEU A 245 21.32 -7.18 7.77
CA LEU A 245 21.21 -6.44 6.51
C LEU A 245 21.23 -4.95 6.84
N GLY A 246 21.45 -4.13 7.27
CA GLY A 246 21.39 -2.66 7.41
C GLY A 246 20.17 -2.01 6.72
N PRO A 247 20.37 -1.04 5.80
CA PRO A 247 19.31 -0.37 5.06
C PRO A 247 18.58 -1.30 4.07
N ILE A 248 17.51 -0.80 3.47
CA ILE A 248 16.89 -1.43 2.30
C ILE A 248 17.93 -1.45 1.18
N LEU A 249 18.21 -2.61 0.61
CA LEU A 249 19.17 -2.77 -0.49
C LEU A 249 18.43 -3.05 -1.77
N ARG A 250 18.77 -2.34 -2.85
CA ARG A 250 18.09 -2.44 -4.15
C ARG A 250 19.08 -2.52 -5.32
N HIS A 251 18.73 -3.34 -6.30
CA HIS A 251 19.35 -3.37 -7.62
C HIS A 251 18.29 -3.74 -8.66
N GLY A 252 18.07 -2.87 -9.64
CA GLY A 252 17.04 -3.06 -10.65
C GLY A 252 15.65 -3.27 -10.02
N HIS A 253 15.05 -4.42 -10.27
CA HIS A 253 13.76 -4.81 -9.70
C HIS A 253 13.88 -5.63 -8.41
N THR A 254 15.08 -5.94 -7.98
CA THR A 254 15.35 -6.70 -6.76
C THR A 254 15.53 -5.77 -5.58
N TYR A 255 14.93 -6.13 -4.47
CA TYR A 255 15.14 -5.45 -3.21
C TYR A 255 15.23 -6.45 -2.06
N LEU A 256 15.98 -6.06 -1.05
CA LEU A 256 16.12 -6.79 0.22
C LEU A 256 15.80 -5.81 1.36
N LEU A 257 15.02 -6.26 2.31
CA LEU A 257 14.80 -5.53 3.55
C LEU A 257 14.68 -6.51 4.72
N GLN A 258 15.06 -6.08 5.91
CA GLN A 258 15.02 -6.94 7.08
C GLN A 258 14.11 -6.37 8.16
N ARG A 259 13.22 -7.21 8.72
CA ARG A 259 12.40 -6.92 9.88
C ARG A 259 13.22 -6.94 11.17
N ALA A 260 12.74 -6.27 12.21
CA ALA A 260 13.35 -6.31 13.54
C ALA A 260 13.49 -7.74 14.10
N THR A 261 12.62 -8.65 13.67
CA THR A 261 12.61 -10.07 14.04
C THR A 261 13.72 -10.91 13.39
N GLY A 262 14.52 -10.31 12.49
CA GLY A 262 15.52 -11.04 11.68
C GLY A 262 14.98 -11.58 10.36
N VAL A 263 13.67 -11.59 10.13
CA VAL A 263 13.10 -12.01 8.85
C VAL A 263 13.53 -11.03 7.76
N MET A 264 14.31 -11.49 6.79
CA MET A 264 14.63 -10.74 5.58
C MET A 264 13.60 -11.09 4.50
N ILE A 265 13.08 -10.06 3.82
CA ILE A 265 12.19 -10.19 2.67
C ILE A 265 12.96 -9.81 1.42
N ALA A 266 12.86 -10.64 0.40
CA ALA A 266 13.42 -10.39 -0.92
C ALA A 266 12.31 -10.42 -1.98
N GLY A 267 12.42 -9.59 -2.97
CA GLY A 267 11.47 -9.50 -4.08
C GLY A 267 12.08 -8.85 -5.32
N THR A 268 11.49 -8.89 -6.46
CA THR A 268 10.13 -9.41 -6.69
C THR A 268 9.99 -9.80 -8.16
N THR A 269 8.91 -10.52 -8.48
CA THR A 269 8.44 -10.67 -9.87
C THR A 269 7.37 -9.62 -10.20
N SER A 270 7.06 -9.49 -11.50
CA SER A 270 5.97 -8.62 -11.98
C SER A 270 5.29 -9.28 -13.17
N GLU A 271 4.08 -9.82 -12.96
CA GLU A 271 3.41 -10.68 -13.92
C GLU A 271 1.94 -10.27 -14.10
N GLN A 272 1.49 -10.18 -15.36
CA GLN A 272 0.09 -9.93 -15.72
C GLN A 272 -0.59 -11.26 -16.06
N VAL A 273 -0.92 -12.04 -15.03
CA VAL A 273 -1.50 -13.39 -15.13
C VAL A 273 -2.89 -13.49 -14.48
N GLY A 274 -3.59 -12.37 -14.41
CA GLY A 274 -4.87 -12.27 -13.71
C GLY A 274 -4.71 -12.62 -12.24
N PHE A 275 -5.69 -13.25 -11.64
CA PHE A 275 -5.70 -13.66 -10.24
C PHE A 275 -5.07 -15.04 -9.97
N ASN A 276 -4.11 -15.46 -10.78
CA ASN A 276 -3.37 -16.71 -10.55
C ASN A 276 -2.38 -16.54 -9.38
N ARG A 277 -2.66 -17.19 -8.24
CA ARG A 277 -1.85 -17.13 -7.01
C ARG A 277 -0.69 -18.12 -6.95
N SER A 278 -0.50 -18.95 -7.96
CA SER A 278 0.56 -19.97 -7.91
C SER A 278 1.93 -19.32 -7.73
N VAL A 279 2.73 -19.90 -6.85
CA VAL A 279 4.15 -19.60 -6.67
C VAL A 279 4.89 -20.78 -7.31
N ASP A 280 5.53 -20.53 -8.43
CA ASP A 280 6.29 -21.55 -9.15
C ASP A 280 7.78 -21.54 -8.72
N GLN A 281 8.43 -22.69 -8.87
CA GLN A 281 9.82 -22.88 -8.45
C GLN A 281 10.76 -21.98 -9.24
N ALA A 282 10.56 -21.82 -10.54
CA ALA A 282 11.43 -20.99 -11.38
C ALA A 282 11.45 -19.52 -10.94
N SER A 283 10.29 -18.99 -10.52
CA SER A 283 10.19 -17.63 -9.97
C SER A 283 10.94 -17.48 -8.65
N THR A 284 10.84 -18.48 -7.75
CA THR A 284 11.56 -18.46 -6.47
C THR A 284 13.07 -18.63 -6.66
N ASP A 285 13.48 -19.52 -7.56
CA ASP A 285 14.88 -19.71 -7.90
C ASP A 285 15.51 -18.44 -8.49
N GLY A 286 14.80 -17.78 -9.42
CA GLY A 286 15.25 -16.52 -10.00
C GLY A 286 15.35 -15.38 -8.96
N ILE A 287 14.48 -15.33 -7.95
CA ILE A 287 14.66 -14.38 -6.83
C ILE A 287 15.89 -14.74 -6.02
N THR A 288 16.06 -16.02 -5.67
CA THR A 288 17.21 -16.52 -4.88
C THR A 288 18.55 -16.25 -5.59
N GLU A 289 18.59 -16.43 -6.91
CA GLU A 289 19.78 -16.12 -7.73
C GLU A 289 20.16 -14.64 -7.63
N ARG A 290 19.20 -13.74 -7.86
CA ARG A 290 19.42 -12.28 -7.74
C ARG A 290 19.80 -11.84 -6.32
N VAL A 291 19.25 -12.48 -5.28
CA VAL A 291 19.69 -12.27 -3.89
C VAL A 291 21.15 -12.64 -3.72
N GLY A 292 21.59 -13.78 -4.26
CA GLY A 292 22.98 -14.24 -4.24
C GLY A 292 23.92 -13.43 -5.14
N GLU A 293 23.41 -12.75 -6.16
CA GLU A 293 24.18 -11.78 -6.96
C GLU A 293 24.41 -10.50 -6.17
N LEU A 294 23.38 -10.02 -5.49
CA LEU A 294 23.40 -8.80 -4.71
C LEU A 294 24.22 -8.95 -3.42
N LEU A 295 24.10 -10.08 -2.74
CA LEU A 295 24.86 -10.43 -1.54
C LEU A 295 25.39 -11.86 -1.65
N PRO A 296 26.64 -12.08 -2.14
CA PRO A 296 27.20 -13.42 -2.40
C PRO A 296 27.14 -14.38 -1.21
N TRP A 297 27.25 -13.89 0.02
CA TRP A 297 27.14 -14.73 1.22
C TRP A 297 25.75 -15.33 1.40
N MET A 298 24.70 -14.76 0.80
CA MET A 298 23.33 -15.28 0.84
C MET A 298 23.14 -16.56 0.04
N ARG A 299 24.04 -16.92 -0.88
CA ARG A 299 23.97 -18.19 -1.65
C ARG A 299 23.92 -19.45 -0.80
N ARG A 300 24.25 -19.35 0.48
CA ARG A 300 24.19 -20.47 1.46
C ARG A 300 22.88 -20.53 2.21
N HIS A 301 21.97 -19.59 1.98
CA HIS A 301 20.70 -19.48 2.72
C HIS A 301 19.55 -19.82 1.79
N GLU A 302 18.73 -20.77 2.22
CA GLU A 302 17.51 -21.15 1.52
C GLU A 302 16.34 -20.27 1.97
N PRO A 303 15.39 -19.95 1.06
CA PRO A 303 14.17 -19.28 1.44
C PRO A 303 13.37 -20.10 2.46
N THR A 304 12.89 -19.45 3.51
CA THR A 304 12.01 -20.07 4.53
C THR A 304 10.55 -20.08 4.12
N ALA A 305 10.15 -19.14 3.25
CA ALA A 305 8.82 -19.09 2.66
C ALA A 305 8.83 -18.29 1.36
N ALA A 306 7.81 -18.55 0.52
CA ALA A 306 7.51 -17.74 -0.66
C ALA A 306 6.00 -17.53 -0.75
N TRP A 307 5.55 -16.38 -1.24
CA TRP A 307 4.14 -16.03 -1.40
C TRP A 307 3.93 -15.08 -2.58
N ALA A 308 2.71 -15.06 -3.09
CA ALA A 308 2.30 -14.13 -4.12
C ALA A 308 1.31 -13.08 -3.57
N GLY A 309 1.36 -11.88 -4.12
CA GLY A 309 0.38 -10.83 -3.91
C GLY A 309 -0.04 -10.18 -5.21
N PHE A 310 -1.21 -9.53 -5.21
CA PHE A 310 -1.76 -8.83 -6.37
C PHE A 310 -1.73 -7.32 -6.14
N ARG A 311 -0.75 -6.65 -6.76
CA ARG A 311 -0.71 -5.19 -6.74
C ARG A 311 -1.92 -4.64 -7.48
N PRO A 312 -2.70 -3.74 -6.88
CA PRO A 312 -3.88 -3.15 -7.51
C PRO A 312 -3.47 -2.06 -8.51
N ALA A 313 -3.17 -2.47 -9.74
CA ALA A 313 -2.92 -1.54 -10.83
C ALA A 313 -4.25 -0.97 -11.37
N ALA A 314 -4.17 0.12 -12.11
CA ALA A 314 -5.28 0.68 -12.87
C ALA A 314 -4.78 1.28 -14.19
N ASP A 315 -5.66 1.43 -15.15
CA ASP A 315 -5.42 2.13 -16.41
C ASP A 315 -5.51 3.67 -16.23
N ALA A 316 -4.79 4.16 -15.23
CA ALA A 316 -4.72 5.56 -14.85
C ALA A 316 -3.28 5.93 -14.49
N PRO A 317 -2.89 7.20 -14.64
CA PRO A 317 -1.50 7.63 -14.38
C PRO A 317 -1.11 7.63 -12.89
N GLY A 318 -2.05 7.28 -11.99
CA GLY A 318 -1.82 7.24 -10.54
C GLY A 318 -3.03 6.68 -9.79
N PRO A 319 -3.03 6.74 -8.47
CA PRO A 319 -4.14 6.26 -7.66
C PRO A 319 -5.40 7.10 -7.91
N ILE A 320 -6.55 6.42 -7.94
CA ILE A 320 -7.87 7.02 -8.10
C ILE A 320 -8.39 7.38 -6.71
N ILE A 321 -8.35 8.67 -6.36
CA ILE A 321 -8.71 9.18 -5.02
C ILE A 321 -9.63 10.39 -5.21
N HIS A 322 -10.90 10.15 -5.51
CA HIS A 322 -11.87 11.23 -5.74
C HIS A 322 -13.32 10.76 -5.63
N ARG A 323 -14.25 11.72 -5.61
CA ARG A 323 -15.68 11.47 -5.71
C ARG A 323 -16.06 11.08 -7.14
N ALA A 324 -16.85 10.04 -7.31
CA ALA A 324 -17.37 9.62 -8.62
C ALA A 324 -18.52 10.55 -9.03
N ALA A 325 -18.25 11.57 -9.81
CA ALA A 325 -19.19 12.65 -10.14
C ALA A 325 -19.81 13.28 -8.88
N GLU A 326 -20.95 13.94 -8.99
CA GLU A 326 -21.69 14.52 -7.87
C GLU A 326 -22.61 13.48 -7.19
N THR A 327 -22.02 12.32 -6.80
CA THR A 327 -22.75 11.19 -6.20
C THR A 327 -22.27 10.88 -4.79
N GLY A 328 -22.92 9.93 -4.11
CA GLY A 328 -22.46 9.40 -2.82
C GLY A 328 -21.32 8.39 -2.94
N LEU A 329 -20.84 8.06 -4.15
CA LEU A 329 -19.75 7.11 -4.36
C LEU A 329 -18.39 7.81 -4.43
N TRP A 330 -17.44 7.32 -3.63
CA TRP A 330 -16.04 7.74 -3.60
C TRP A 330 -15.13 6.58 -4.02
N LEU A 331 -14.03 6.90 -4.66
CA LEU A 331 -13.08 5.95 -5.22
C LEU A 331 -11.74 6.05 -4.50
N ALA A 332 -11.17 4.90 -4.13
CA ALA A 332 -9.88 4.80 -3.44
C ALA A 332 -9.14 3.51 -3.87
N TYR A 333 -8.75 3.40 -5.14
CA TYR A 333 -8.07 2.21 -5.67
C TYR A 333 -6.98 2.58 -6.68
N GLY A 334 -6.28 1.58 -7.24
CA GLY A 334 -5.25 1.82 -8.25
C GLY A 334 -3.90 2.29 -7.67
N HIS A 335 -3.63 2.06 -6.39
CA HIS A 335 -2.40 2.50 -5.72
C HIS A 335 -1.16 1.69 -6.14
N TYR A 336 -1.33 0.62 -6.90
CA TYR A 336 -0.29 -0.25 -7.44
C TYR A 336 0.72 -0.70 -6.37
N ARG A 337 1.99 -0.29 -6.47
CA ARG A 337 3.07 -0.65 -5.53
C ARG A 337 3.08 0.20 -4.26
N ASN A 338 2.37 1.34 -4.27
CA ASN A 338 2.48 2.39 -3.26
C ASN A 338 1.33 2.43 -2.25
N GLY A 339 0.47 1.40 -2.22
CA GLY A 339 -0.69 1.40 -1.32
C GLY A 339 -0.33 1.51 0.17
N ILE A 340 0.77 0.88 0.60
CA ILE A 340 1.24 0.99 1.99
C ILE A 340 1.70 2.42 2.27
N LEU A 341 2.54 2.98 1.41
CA LEU A 341 3.03 4.35 1.51
C LEU A 341 1.87 5.37 1.52
N LEU A 342 0.94 5.26 0.58
CA LEU A 342 -0.10 6.27 0.36
C LEU A 342 -1.33 6.14 1.28
N ALA A 343 -1.38 5.14 2.16
CA ALA A 343 -2.57 4.88 2.98
C ALA A 343 -2.98 6.08 3.86
N PRO A 344 -2.09 6.75 4.63
CA PRO A 344 -2.51 7.85 5.49
C PRO A 344 -2.97 9.08 4.69
N VAL A 345 -2.28 9.47 3.62
CA VAL A 345 -2.68 10.63 2.80
C VAL A 345 -3.98 10.36 2.05
N THR A 346 -4.17 9.16 1.52
CA THR A 346 -5.44 8.75 0.88
C THR A 346 -6.60 8.86 1.86
N ALA A 347 -6.42 8.36 3.08
CA ALA A 347 -7.45 8.45 4.11
C ALA A 347 -7.81 9.89 4.45
N ASN A 348 -6.82 10.77 4.61
CA ASN A 348 -7.06 12.19 4.90
C ASN A 348 -7.84 12.86 3.78
N ILE A 349 -7.43 12.69 2.51
CA ILE A 349 -8.12 13.28 1.34
C ILE A 349 -9.59 12.85 1.27
N LEU A 350 -9.84 11.54 1.42
CA LEU A 350 -11.21 11.01 1.32
C LEU A 350 -12.09 11.48 2.48
N VAL A 351 -11.54 11.51 3.69
CA VAL A 351 -12.28 11.97 4.88
C VAL A 351 -12.63 13.45 4.75
N GLU A 352 -11.67 14.29 4.39
CA GLU A 352 -11.91 15.72 4.16
C GLU A 352 -12.97 15.96 3.06
N GLY A 353 -12.86 15.24 1.94
CA GLY A 353 -13.83 15.33 0.85
C GLY A 353 -15.24 14.89 1.27
N ILE A 354 -15.38 13.77 1.97
CA ILE A 354 -16.67 13.25 2.43
C ILE A 354 -17.31 14.21 3.45
N LEU A 355 -16.55 14.69 4.42
CA LEU A 355 -17.06 15.65 5.42
C LEU A 355 -17.40 17.01 4.80
N GLY A 356 -16.59 17.47 3.84
CA GLY A 356 -16.85 18.70 3.09
C GLY A 356 -18.13 18.62 2.27
N SER A 357 -18.38 17.52 1.57
CA SER A 357 -19.60 17.33 0.78
C SER A 357 -20.86 17.28 1.64
N ARG A 358 -20.81 16.71 2.83
CA ARG A 358 -21.94 16.67 3.78
C ARG A 358 -22.35 18.05 4.33
N LYS A 359 -21.39 18.97 4.45
CA LYS A 359 -21.69 20.37 4.88
C LYS A 359 -22.38 21.19 3.80
N LEU A 360 -22.25 20.81 2.53
CA LEU A 360 -22.85 21.49 1.38
C LEU A 360 -24.27 20.98 1.07
N GLU A 361 -24.66 19.81 1.57
CA GLU A 361 -26.04 19.31 1.44
C GLU A 361 -26.91 19.97 2.54
N PRO A 362 -27.96 20.76 2.18
CA PRO A 362 -28.80 21.39 3.18
C PRO A 362 -29.51 20.34 4.04
N ALA A 363 -29.50 20.54 5.35
CA ALA A 363 -30.24 19.73 6.31
C ALA A 363 -31.76 19.85 6.04
N GLY A 364 -32.30 19.13 5.05
CA GLY A 364 -33.67 19.25 4.63
C GLY A 364 -34.16 18.30 3.54
N ALA A 365 -33.35 17.38 3.05
CA ALA A 365 -33.79 16.42 2.03
C ALA A 365 -34.15 15.03 2.60
N ALA A 366 -34.55 14.98 3.89
CA ALA A 366 -35.13 13.77 4.46
C ALA A 366 -36.66 13.98 4.53
N SER A 367 -37.38 13.12 3.83
CA SER A 367 -38.85 12.92 3.83
C SER A 367 -39.69 13.88 2.97
N ASN A 368 -40.07 13.38 1.79
CA ASN A 368 -41.49 13.19 1.44
C ASN A 368 -41.59 11.96 0.52
#